data_fb8f03f999588f4daedbdc17b58cf9d1
#
_entry.id   fb8f03f999588f4daedbdc17b58cf9d1
#
_cell.length_a   1.000
_cell.length_b   1.000
_cell.length_c   1.000
_cell.angle_alpha   90.00
_cell.angle_beta   90.00
_cell.angle_gamma   90.00
#
_symmetry.space_group_name_H-M   'P 1'
#
loop_
_entity.id
_entity.type
_entity.pdbx_description
1 polymer ?
#
loop_
_entity_poly.entity_id
_entity_poly.type
_entity_poly.pdbx_seq_one_letter_code
_entity_poly.pdbx_strand_id
1 'polypeptide(L)'
;DKVVKEQFEKRNPDLRVFQMTRAAYAGLQRYTFGWTGDCGNGDDVLQGWGQMANQIPVLLSAGLGVIPFVACDISGYCGDIENYPAMAELYTRWVQLGAFNPLSRIHHEGDVAVEPWLFGEEAEKNVKAAIEMKYRLLPYIYTYAREAYETGLPIMRPMFMEYPADLETVSTDAQFMFGSELLVAPVVKKGATNKNVYLPEGIWIDYNDKRTEYSGEQWTTANAPLNTIPMFVRKGSIIPQMPVMNYTDEKAVYPITFEVFPAAVGGETSFSLYEDAGTDLGYQRGEFMRTPVSCRTTEKGYVFEVGEKMGEKYALPGERNLMFCIYTGQMPKEALIDGQKVRKMKAEKLNEGMETEFKVTAWCPDKKQNLCMLRLPDDGVKHTIEFI
;
A
#
# COMPACT_ATOMS: atom_id res chain seq x y z
N ASP A 1 5.03 -4.26 -28.50
CA ASP A 1 4.06 -4.39 -27.42
C ASP A 1 2.64 -4.64 -27.94
N LYS A 2 2.09 -3.77 -28.81
CA LYS A 2 0.76 -3.93 -29.41
C LYS A 2 0.55 -5.31 -30.04
N VAL A 3 1.46 -5.73 -30.92
CA VAL A 3 1.38 -7.03 -31.61
C VAL A 3 1.41 -8.20 -30.63
N VAL A 4 2.25 -8.13 -29.60
CA VAL A 4 2.32 -9.19 -28.56
C VAL A 4 0.98 -9.30 -27.83
N LYS A 5 0.40 -8.16 -27.40
CA LYS A 5 -0.90 -8.12 -26.76
C LYS A 5 -2.00 -8.71 -27.65
N GLU A 6 -2.09 -8.25 -28.91
CA GLU A 6 -3.10 -8.73 -29.85
C GLU A 6 -2.99 -10.25 -30.12
N GLN A 7 -1.77 -10.79 -30.19
CA GLN A 7 -1.57 -12.23 -30.36
C GLN A 7 -1.89 -13.02 -29.11
N PHE A 8 -1.61 -12.46 -27.92
CA PHE A 8 -1.98 -13.07 -26.66
C PHE A 8 -3.51 -13.14 -26.51
N GLU A 9 -4.20 -12.01 -26.69
CA GLU A 9 -5.65 -11.88 -26.58
C GLU A 9 -6.38 -12.78 -27.60
N LYS A 10 -5.83 -12.93 -28.80
CA LYS A 10 -6.38 -13.85 -29.82
C LYS A 10 -6.35 -15.31 -29.38
N ARG A 11 -5.34 -15.71 -28.59
CA ARG A 11 -5.17 -17.08 -28.08
C ARG A 11 -5.87 -17.29 -26.74
N ASN A 12 -6.00 -16.23 -25.96
CA ASN A 12 -6.51 -16.24 -24.59
C ASN A 12 -7.52 -15.09 -24.41
N PRO A 13 -8.70 -15.16 -25.04
CA PRO A 13 -9.63 -14.04 -25.16
C PRO A 13 -10.20 -13.56 -23.81
N ASP A 14 -10.15 -14.38 -22.78
CA ASP A 14 -10.68 -14.06 -21.45
C ASP A 14 -9.59 -13.72 -20.42
N LEU A 15 -8.31 -13.80 -20.78
CA LEU A 15 -7.21 -13.57 -19.86
C LEU A 15 -6.58 -12.19 -20.03
N ARG A 16 -6.15 -11.60 -18.91
CA ARG A 16 -5.32 -10.37 -18.92
C ARG A 16 -3.92 -10.68 -19.43
N VAL A 17 -3.43 -9.87 -20.35
CA VAL A 17 -2.04 -9.93 -20.75
C VAL A 17 -1.15 -9.35 -19.67
N PHE A 18 -0.07 -10.04 -19.35
CA PHE A 18 1.05 -9.48 -18.59
C PHE A 18 2.27 -9.45 -19.52
N GLN A 19 2.76 -8.26 -19.80
CA GLN A 19 4.03 -8.04 -20.48
C GLN A 19 4.71 -6.79 -19.93
N MET A 20 6.02 -6.73 -20.04
CA MET A 20 6.83 -5.61 -19.55
C MET A 20 7.85 -5.21 -20.60
N THR A 21 8.08 -3.91 -20.77
CA THR A 21 9.04 -3.36 -21.71
C THR A 21 9.75 -2.14 -21.13
N ARG A 22 11.02 -1.92 -21.51
CA ARG A 22 11.74 -0.68 -21.19
C ARG A 22 11.60 0.42 -22.24
N ALA A 23 11.12 0.07 -23.42
CA ALA A 23 10.88 1.04 -24.49
C ALA A 23 9.50 1.69 -24.29
N ALA A 24 9.47 2.91 -23.77
CA ALA A 24 8.25 3.62 -23.42
C ALA A 24 8.00 4.81 -24.38
N TYR A 25 6.73 4.99 -24.73
CA TYR A 25 6.20 6.16 -25.41
C TYR A 25 4.75 6.39 -24.98
N ALA A 26 4.23 7.59 -25.17
CA ALA A 26 2.84 7.92 -24.87
C ALA A 26 1.87 6.91 -25.51
N GLY A 27 1.01 6.30 -24.70
CA GLY A 27 0.11 5.22 -25.12
C GLY A 27 0.58 3.81 -24.78
N LEU A 28 1.78 3.64 -24.21
CA LEU A 28 2.32 2.35 -23.77
C LEU A 28 1.39 1.66 -22.76
N GLN A 29 0.80 2.40 -21.86
CA GLN A 29 -0.10 1.91 -20.80
C GLN A 29 -1.28 1.06 -21.31
N ARG A 30 -1.61 1.17 -22.59
CA ARG A 30 -2.65 0.34 -23.22
C ARG A 30 -2.20 -1.09 -23.52
N TYR A 31 -0.90 -1.35 -23.45
CA TYR A 31 -0.33 -2.60 -23.96
C TYR A 31 0.51 -3.33 -22.92
N THR A 32 1.25 -2.61 -22.06
CA THR A 32 2.31 -3.21 -21.27
C THR A 32 2.63 -2.35 -20.02
N PHE A 33 3.31 -2.97 -19.07
CA PHE A 33 4.01 -2.29 -18.00
C PHE A 33 5.38 -1.81 -18.48
N GLY A 34 5.88 -0.72 -17.88
CA GLY A 34 7.22 -0.21 -18.12
C GLY A 34 8.21 -0.57 -17.01
N TRP A 35 9.51 -0.46 -17.31
CA TRP A 35 10.55 -0.31 -16.30
C TRP A 35 11.64 0.62 -16.79
N THR A 36 12.44 1.14 -15.86
CA THR A 36 13.40 2.21 -16.12
C THR A 36 14.66 1.74 -16.87
N GLY A 37 14.79 0.43 -17.08
CA GLY A 37 15.96 -0.18 -17.71
C GLY A 37 17.08 -0.46 -16.72
N ASP A 38 18.24 -0.74 -17.27
CA ASP A 38 19.41 -1.19 -16.57
C ASP A 38 20.01 -0.07 -15.71
N CYS A 39 19.97 -0.20 -14.40
CA CYS A 39 20.62 0.71 -13.46
C CYS A 39 21.78 0.00 -12.76
N GLY A 40 22.89 0.74 -12.53
CA GLY A 40 24.05 0.18 -11.86
C GLY A 40 23.80 -0.08 -10.37
N ASN A 41 24.37 -1.17 -9.88
CA ASN A 41 24.59 -1.37 -8.47
C ASN A 41 25.99 -0.87 -8.13
N GLY A 42 26.37 -0.71 -6.96
CA GLY A 42 27.68 -0.25 -6.54
C GLY A 42 27.56 0.63 -5.30
N ASP A 43 28.61 0.68 -4.54
CA ASP A 43 28.61 1.38 -3.26
C ASP A 43 28.87 2.89 -3.39
N ASP A 44 29.12 3.38 -4.61
CA ASP A 44 29.35 4.79 -4.83
C ASP A 44 28.05 5.58 -5.06
N VAL A 45 28.12 6.89 -4.88
CA VAL A 45 26.99 7.81 -5.00
C VAL A 45 26.45 7.89 -6.43
N LEU A 46 27.26 7.60 -7.44
CA LEU A 46 26.89 7.75 -8.86
C LEU A 46 26.29 6.44 -9.42
N GLN A 47 26.69 5.30 -8.89
CA GLN A 47 26.20 3.99 -9.33
C GLN A 47 25.01 3.54 -8.49
N GLY A 48 25.21 2.85 -7.38
CA GLY A 48 24.13 2.24 -6.61
C GLY A 48 23.21 3.25 -5.91
N TRP A 49 23.74 4.03 -4.98
CA TRP A 49 22.94 4.98 -4.20
C TRP A 49 22.35 6.11 -5.05
N GLY A 50 23.12 6.66 -5.97
CA GLY A 50 22.65 7.71 -6.88
C GLY A 50 21.62 7.17 -7.87
N GLN A 51 21.84 5.97 -8.40
CA GLN A 51 20.88 5.32 -9.30
C GLN A 51 19.57 5.01 -8.58
N MET A 52 19.61 4.48 -7.35
CA MET A 52 18.42 4.27 -6.53
C MET A 52 17.67 5.58 -6.26
N ALA A 53 18.39 6.65 -5.87
CA ALA A 53 17.76 7.95 -5.62
C ALA A 53 17.05 8.49 -6.87
N ASN A 54 17.68 8.35 -8.04
CA ASN A 54 17.12 8.81 -9.32
C ASN A 54 15.87 8.01 -9.74
N GLN A 55 15.64 6.79 -9.22
CA GLN A 55 14.43 6.05 -9.57
C GLN A 55 13.16 6.79 -9.11
N ILE A 56 13.21 7.52 -7.99
CA ILE A 56 12.03 8.21 -7.47
C ILE A 56 11.51 9.25 -8.48
N PRO A 57 12.28 10.28 -8.90
CA PRO A 57 11.79 11.26 -9.86
C PRO A 57 11.48 10.65 -11.23
N VAL A 58 12.18 9.59 -11.65
CA VAL A 58 11.90 8.91 -12.93
C VAL A 58 10.54 8.21 -12.88
N LEU A 59 10.23 7.47 -11.83
CA LEU A 59 8.94 6.78 -11.65
C LEU A 59 7.79 7.78 -11.52
N LEU A 60 8.00 8.88 -10.77
CA LEU A 60 7.03 9.97 -10.64
C LEU A 60 6.76 10.64 -12.00
N SER A 61 7.81 10.89 -12.79
CA SER A 61 7.70 11.48 -14.12
C SER A 61 6.96 10.56 -15.10
N ALA A 62 7.19 9.25 -15.01
CA ALA A 62 6.45 8.26 -15.80
C ALA A 62 4.94 8.30 -15.47
N GLY A 63 4.60 8.37 -14.19
CA GLY A 63 3.21 8.54 -13.73
C GLY A 63 2.56 9.80 -14.26
N LEU A 64 3.26 10.94 -14.26
CA LEU A 64 2.81 12.19 -14.88
C LEU A 64 2.63 12.06 -16.40
N GLY A 65 3.45 11.22 -17.03
CA GLY A 65 3.34 10.86 -18.45
C GLY A 65 2.22 9.86 -18.77
N VAL A 66 1.33 9.59 -17.82
CA VAL A 66 0.22 8.61 -17.93
C VAL A 66 0.74 7.18 -18.18
N ILE A 67 1.88 6.83 -17.60
CA ILE A 67 2.43 5.47 -17.54
C ILE A 67 2.51 5.06 -16.06
N PRO A 68 1.36 4.73 -15.45
CA PRO A 68 1.26 4.59 -13.99
C PRO A 68 1.90 3.31 -13.44
N PHE A 69 2.17 2.31 -14.30
CA PHE A 69 2.72 1.02 -13.90
C PHE A 69 4.14 0.86 -14.44
N VAL A 70 5.09 1.41 -13.70
CA VAL A 70 6.52 1.35 -14.01
C VAL A 70 7.29 0.80 -12.81
N ALA A 71 8.29 -0.02 -13.07
CA ALA A 71 9.23 -0.55 -12.09
C ALA A 71 10.64 0.03 -12.30
N CYS A 72 11.48 -0.15 -11.31
CA CYS A 72 12.93 -0.18 -11.49
C CYS A 72 13.46 -1.60 -11.20
N ASP A 73 14.68 -1.87 -11.65
CA ASP A 73 15.40 -3.08 -11.26
C ASP A 73 15.92 -2.89 -9.83
N ILE A 74 15.21 -3.51 -8.88
CA ILE A 74 15.53 -3.42 -7.45
C ILE A 74 16.84 -4.18 -7.23
N SER A 75 17.75 -3.60 -6.50
CA SER A 75 19.15 -3.96 -6.27
C SER A 75 20.14 -3.40 -7.30
N GLY A 76 19.68 -2.83 -8.40
CA GLY A 76 20.48 -2.49 -9.57
C GLY A 76 20.71 -3.68 -10.48
N TYR A 77 20.68 -3.44 -11.79
CA TYR A 77 20.81 -4.50 -12.81
C TYR A 77 22.26 -4.84 -13.13
N CYS A 78 23.13 -3.83 -13.31
CA CYS A 78 24.48 -3.98 -13.78
C CYS A 78 25.51 -3.88 -12.65
N GLY A 79 26.57 -4.66 -12.75
CA GLY A 79 27.76 -4.59 -11.92
C GLY A 79 27.94 -5.82 -11.05
N ASP A 80 29.20 -6.15 -10.76
CA ASP A 80 29.55 -7.30 -9.94
C ASP A 80 29.24 -7.03 -8.46
N ILE A 81 28.78 -8.05 -7.75
CA ILE A 81 28.64 -8.04 -6.31
C ILE A 81 29.78 -8.87 -5.71
N GLU A 82 30.94 -8.24 -5.54
CA GLU A 82 32.10 -8.89 -4.95
C GLU A 82 31.96 -9.13 -3.44
N ASN A 83 31.17 -8.29 -2.76
CA ASN A 83 31.01 -8.32 -1.31
C ASN A 83 29.56 -8.04 -0.90
N TYR A 84 28.75 -9.07 -0.80
CA TYR A 84 27.33 -8.99 -0.42
C TYR A 84 27.08 -8.27 0.91
N PRO A 85 27.83 -8.52 2.01
CA PRO A 85 27.67 -7.78 3.25
C PRO A 85 27.91 -6.28 3.13
N ALA A 86 28.82 -5.82 2.28
CA ALA A 86 29.06 -4.40 2.05
C ALA A 86 27.90 -3.74 1.31
N MET A 87 27.15 -4.49 0.50
CA MET A 87 25.98 -4.02 -0.25
C MET A 87 24.67 -4.14 0.53
N ALA A 88 24.67 -4.76 1.70
CA ALA A 88 23.47 -5.11 2.47
C ALA A 88 22.56 -3.91 2.78
N GLU A 89 23.14 -2.75 3.11
CA GLU A 89 22.38 -1.53 3.38
C GLU A 89 21.69 -1.02 2.10
N LEU A 90 22.43 -0.87 1.00
CA LEU A 90 21.89 -0.42 -0.27
C LEU A 90 20.77 -1.34 -0.75
N TYR A 91 21.01 -2.66 -0.72
CA TYR A 91 20.03 -3.67 -1.11
C TYR A 91 18.75 -3.55 -0.29
N THR A 92 18.89 -3.48 1.03
CA THR A 92 17.74 -3.32 1.94
C THR A 92 16.96 -2.04 1.61
N ARG A 93 17.61 -0.89 1.48
CA ARG A 93 16.97 0.39 1.17
C ARG A 93 16.30 0.39 -0.21
N TRP A 94 16.89 -0.28 -1.19
CA TRP A 94 16.29 -0.39 -2.52
C TRP A 94 15.03 -1.26 -2.51
N VAL A 95 15.03 -2.39 -1.79
CA VAL A 95 13.82 -3.20 -1.61
C VAL A 95 12.74 -2.44 -0.83
N GLN A 96 13.13 -1.65 0.17
CA GLN A 96 12.20 -0.76 0.89
C GLN A 96 11.53 0.26 -0.05
N LEU A 97 12.29 0.91 -0.93
CA LEU A 97 11.71 1.76 -2.00
C LEU A 97 10.82 0.93 -2.94
N GLY A 98 11.32 -0.22 -3.37
CA GLY A 98 10.62 -1.12 -4.29
C GLY A 98 9.28 -1.63 -3.78
N ALA A 99 9.09 -1.73 -2.46
CA ALA A 99 7.79 -2.10 -1.88
C ALA A 99 6.68 -1.11 -2.26
N PHE A 100 7.03 0.15 -2.56
CA PHE A 100 6.11 1.21 -2.97
C PHE A 100 6.18 1.54 -4.47
N ASN A 101 6.91 0.77 -5.25
CA ASN A 101 6.80 0.86 -6.71
C ASN A 101 5.48 0.20 -7.16
N PRO A 102 4.79 0.75 -8.17
CA PRO A 102 3.58 0.12 -8.73
C PRO A 102 3.81 -1.33 -9.14
N LEU A 103 4.95 -1.60 -9.76
CA LEU A 103 5.46 -2.94 -10.08
C LEU A 103 6.82 -3.14 -9.38
N SER A 104 7.01 -4.27 -8.71
CA SER A 104 8.26 -4.58 -8.00
C SER A 104 8.90 -5.85 -8.53
N ARG A 105 10.19 -5.75 -8.84
CA ARG A 105 11.00 -6.86 -9.31
C ARG A 105 12.42 -6.70 -8.81
N ILE A 106 12.93 -7.69 -8.07
CA ILE A 106 14.37 -7.83 -7.81
C ILE A 106 14.98 -8.44 -9.08
N HIS A 107 15.99 -7.79 -9.65
CA HIS A 107 16.55 -8.20 -10.94
C HIS A 107 18.00 -7.77 -11.08
N HIS A 108 18.81 -8.68 -11.61
CA HIS A 108 20.23 -8.46 -11.89
C HIS A 108 20.63 -9.17 -13.18
N GLU A 109 21.74 -8.76 -13.81
CA GLU A 109 22.26 -9.36 -15.01
C GLU A 109 23.04 -10.65 -14.73
N GLY A 110 23.17 -11.49 -15.76
CA GLY A 110 24.03 -12.67 -15.76
C GLY A 110 23.69 -13.69 -14.69
N ASP A 111 24.73 -14.32 -14.17
CA ASP A 111 24.64 -15.37 -13.15
C ASP A 111 24.87 -14.83 -11.72
N VAL A 112 24.77 -13.52 -11.53
CA VAL A 112 24.93 -12.91 -10.21
C VAL A 112 23.65 -13.08 -9.40
N ALA A 113 23.74 -13.82 -8.33
CA ALA A 113 22.62 -14.06 -7.42
C ALA A 113 22.31 -12.81 -6.58
N VAL A 114 21.03 -12.51 -6.37
CA VAL A 114 20.57 -11.35 -5.60
C VAL A 114 19.47 -11.71 -4.59
N GLU A 115 19.48 -12.94 -4.13
CA GLU A 115 18.57 -13.41 -3.11
C GLU A 115 18.91 -12.80 -1.74
N PRO A 116 17.88 -12.42 -0.93
CA PRO A 116 18.08 -11.69 0.32
C PRO A 116 19.05 -12.29 1.32
N TRP A 117 19.09 -13.62 1.42
CA TRP A 117 19.96 -14.34 2.36
C TRP A 117 21.44 -14.22 2.07
N LEU A 118 21.83 -13.84 0.86
CA LEU A 118 23.23 -13.61 0.49
C LEU A 118 23.81 -12.35 1.14
N PHE A 119 22.93 -11.38 1.46
CA PHE A 119 23.30 -10.09 2.05
C PHE A 119 23.39 -10.12 3.59
N GLY A 120 23.12 -11.28 4.20
CA GLY A 120 23.17 -11.50 5.65
C GLY A 120 21.81 -11.42 6.35
N GLU A 121 21.75 -11.99 7.55
CA GLU A 121 20.49 -12.20 8.30
C GLU A 121 19.70 -10.91 8.57
N GLU A 122 20.38 -9.80 8.85
CA GLU A 122 19.70 -8.50 9.08
C GLU A 122 19.05 -7.97 7.79
N ALA A 123 19.76 -8.06 6.66
CA ALA A 123 19.23 -7.67 5.37
C ALA A 123 18.05 -8.55 4.97
N GLU A 124 18.18 -9.88 5.08
CA GLU A 124 17.09 -10.82 4.81
C GLU A 124 15.83 -10.51 5.63
N LYS A 125 15.97 -10.28 6.93
CA LYS A 125 14.86 -9.92 7.81
C LYS A 125 14.19 -8.62 7.39
N ASN A 126 14.95 -7.58 7.09
CA ASN A 126 14.42 -6.27 6.73
C ASN A 126 13.78 -6.28 5.34
N VAL A 127 14.36 -6.99 4.39
CA VAL A 127 13.82 -7.21 3.05
C VAL A 127 12.52 -7.99 3.11
N LYS A 128 12.47 -9.08 3.88
CA LYS A 128 11.25 -9.83 4.13
C LYS A 128 10.14 -8.94 4.66
N ALA A 129 10.42 -8.11 5.67
CA ALA A 129 9.44 -7.18 6.23
C ALA A 129 8.90 -6.17 5.19
N ALA A 130 9.75 -5.67 4.30
CA ALA A 130 9.34 -4.77 3.22
C ALA A 130 8.45 -5.46 2.17
N ILE A 131 8.79 -6.70 1.79
CA ILE A 131 7.97 -7.50 0.87
C ILE A 131 6.62 -7.85 1.52
N GLU A 132 6.62 -8.26 2.78
CA GLU A 132 5.39 -8.53 3.53
C GLU A 132 4.49 -7.30 3.66
N MET A 133 5.08 -6.10 3.80
CA MET A 133 4.32 -4.85 3.79
C MET A 133 3.62 -4.64 2.44
N LYS A 134 4.32 -4.86 1.33
CA LYS A 134 3.70 -4.79 0.00
C LYS A 134 2.55 -5.79 -0.14
N TYR A 135 2.71 -7.02 0.33
CA TYR A 135 1.64 -8.02 0.29
C TYR A 135 0.43 -7.57 1.12
N ARG A 136 0.65 -7.07 2.34
CA ARG A 136 -0.45 -6.52 3.14
C ARG A 136 -1.20 -5.41 2.43
N LEU A 137 -0.50 -4.54 1.72
CA LEU A 137 -1.08 -3.40 1.00
C LEU A 137 -1.67 -3.76 -0.38
N LEU A 138 -1.66 -5.02 -0.83
CA LEU A 138 -2.21 -5.38 -2.14
C LEU A 138 -3.65 -4.93 -2.37
N PRO A 139 -4.59 -5.02 -1.42
CA PRO A 139 -5.96 -4.50 -1.63
C PRO A 139 -5.99 -2.98 -1.85
N TYR A 140 -5.14 -2.25 -1.16
CA TYR A 140 -4.94 -0.81 -1.33
C TYR A 140 -4.35 -0.51 -2.72
N ILE A 141 -3.24 -1.18 -3.07
CA ILE A 141 -2.55 -1.03 -4.36
C ILE A 141 -3.51 -1.37 -5.52
N TYR A 142 -4.28 -2.43 -5.39
CA TYR A 142 -5.19 -2.87 -6.44
C TYR A 142 -6.37 -1.92 -6.64
N THR A 143 -6.87 -1.32 -5.55
CA THR A 143 -7.89 -0.27 -5.63
C THR A 143 -7.36 0.96 -6.37
N TYR A 144 -6.12 1.40 -6.09
CA TYR A 144 -5.48 2.50 -6.83
C TYR A 144 -5.09 2.12 -8.25
N ALA A 145 -4.81 0.85 -8.54
CA ALA A 145 -4.64 0.39 -9.90
C ALA A 145 -5.94 0.53 -10.72
N ARG A 146 -7.08 0.29 -10.08
CA ARG A 146 -8.39 0.55 -10.67
C ARG A 146 -8.65 2.04 -10.89
N GLU A 147 -8.29 2.89 -9.94
CA GLU A 147 -8.36 4.35 -10.12
C GLU A 147 -7.50 4.80 -11.31
N ALA A 148 -6.26 4.30 -11.41
CA ALA A 148 -5.38 4.61 -12.54
C ALA A 148 -5.98 4.17 -13.89
N TYR A 149 -6.68 3.05 -13.93
CA TYR A 149 -7.39 2.60 -15.12
C TYR A 149 -8.56 3.53 -15.49
N GLU A 150 -9.30 4.02 -14.49
CA GLU A 150 -10.49 4.86 -14.71
C GLU A 150 -10.14 6.33 -15.00
N THR A 151 -9.11 6.86 -14.36
CA THR A 151 -8.81 8.31 -14.33
C THR A 151 -7.45 8.68 -14.93
N GLY A 152 -6.53 7.73 -15.01
CA GLY A 152 -5.13 7.98 -15.35
C GLY A 152 -4.26 8.42 -14.18
N LEU A 153 -4.80 8.63 -12.98
CA LEU A 153 -4.02 9.02 -11.80
C LEU A 153 -3.13 7.86 -11.33
N PRO A 154 -1.81 8.05 -11.22
CA PRO A 154 -0.92 6.99 -10.75
C PRO A 154 -1.09 6.76 -9.23
N ILE A 155 -0.73 5.58 -8.74
CA ILE A 155 -0.66 5.32 -7.30
C ILE A 155 0.55 6.03 -6.67
N MET A 156 1.70 6.04 -7.35
CA MET A 156 2.91 6.77 -6.92
C MET A 156 2.84 8.19 -7.50
N ARG A 157 2.58 9.18 -6.64
CA ARG A 157 2.26 10.55 -7.03
C ARG A 157 3.29 11.53 -6.52
N PRO A 158 3.80 12.46 -7.34
CA PRO A 158 4.56 13.59 -6.81
C PRO A 158 3.67 14.40 -5.85
N MET A 159 4.26 14.95 -4.81
CA MET A 159 3.55 15.64 -3.73
C MET A 159 2.61 16.74 -4.26
N PHE A 160 3.02 17.50 -5.26
CA PHE A 160 2.24 18.60 -5.85
C PHE A 160 0.95 18.15 -6.59
N MET A 161 0.79 16.85 -6.92
CA MET A 161 -0.47 16.35 -7.47
C MET A 161 -1.59 16.38 -6.43
N GLU A 162 -1.26 16.08 -5.18
CA GLU A 162 -2.22 16.10 -4.06
C GLU A 162 -2.31 17.48 -3.40
N TYR A 163 -1.22 18.26 -3.44
CA TYR A 163 -1.09 19.57 -2.79
C TYR A 163 -0.61 20.65 -3.77
N PRO A 164 -1.38 20.96 -4.82
CA PRO A 164 -0.93 21.86 -5.91
C PRO A 164 -0.76 23.32 -5.48
N ALA A 165 -1.36 23.75 -4.38
CA ALA A 165 -1.22 25.09 -3.85
C ALA A 165 0.02 25.28 -2.94
N ASP A 166 0.65 24.17 -2.52
CA ASP A 166 1.80 24.18 -1.65
C ASP A 166 3.09 24.12 -2.47
N LEU A 167 3.76 25.26 -2.58
CA LEU A 167 4.97 25.40 -3.41
C LEU A 167 6.16 24.57 -2.91
N GLU A 168 6.22 24.25 -1.61
CA GLU A 168 7.27 23.41 -1.06
C GLU A 168 7.22 22.00 -1.64
N THR A 169 6.04 21.52 -1.98
CA THR A 169 5.83 20.17 -2.56
C THR A 169 6.41 20.02 -3.97
N VAL A 170 6.67 21.11 -4.68
CA VAL A 170 7.26 21.10 -6.03
C VAL A 170 8.73 20.68 -6.00
N SER A 171 9.44 21.00 -4.92
CA SER A 171 10.87 20.71 -4.76
C SER A 171 11.18 19.41 -4.02
N THR A 172 10.15 18.66 -3.58
CA THR A 172 10.33 17.39 -2.85
C THR A 172 10.43 16.20 -3.82
N ASP A 173 11.65 15.90 -4.26
CA ASP A 173 11.95 14.83 -5.23
C ASP A 173 12.34 13.47 -4.61
N ALA A 174 12.49 13.41 -3.28
CA ALA A 174 12.91 12.22 -2.54
C ALA A 174 11.85 11.68 -1.59
N GLN A 175 10.60 12.08 -1.80
CA GLN A 175 9.39 11.59 -1.13
C GLN A 175 8.19 11.72 -2.08
N PHE A 176 7.14 10.96 -1.82
CA PHE A 176 5.97 10.94 -2.68
C PHE A 176 4.71 10.48 -1.92
N MET A 177 3.55 10.78 -2.49
CA MET A 177 2.29 10.16 -2.06
C MET A 177 2.13 8.79 -2.72
N PHE A 178 1.72 7.82 -1.95
CA PHE A 178 1.32 6.48 -2.40
C PHE A 178 -0.18 6.32 -2.19
N GLY A 179 -0.95 6.47 -3.25
CA GLY A 179 -2.36 6.84 -3.15
C GLY A 179 -2.53 8.26 -2.61
N SER A 180 -3.67 8.57 -2.02
CA SER A 180 -3.96 9.86 -1.40
C SER A 180 -3.74 9.88 0.13
N GLU A 181 -3.50 8.73 0.75
CA GLU A 181 -3.45 8.59 2.20
C GLU A 181 -2.03 8.46 2.77
N LEU A 182 -1.12 7.82 2.04
CA LEU A 182 0.23 7.50 2.53
C LEU A 182 1.29 8.41 1.90
N LEU A 183 2.09 9.06 2.74
CA LEU A 183 3.33 9.72 2.34
C LEU A 183 4.50 8.78 2.64
N VAL A 184 5.32 8.52 1.63
CA VAL A 184 6.49 7.64 1.71
C VAL A 184 7.75 8.44 1.44
N ALA A 185 8.74 8.34 2.34
CA ALA A 185 10.00 9.07 2.25
C ALA A 185 11.21 8.11 2.35
N PRO A 186 11.57 7.40 1.28
CA PRO A 186 12.64 6.40 1.30
C PRO A 186 13.99 7.01 1.69
N VAL A 187 14.80 6.23 2.39
CA VAL A 187 16.19 6.61 2.68
C VAL A 187 17.06 6.28 1.46
N VAL A 188 17.63 7.31 0.85
CA VAL A 188 18.45 7.20 -0.37
C VAL A 188 19.91 7.65 -0.15
N LYS A 189 20.35 7.69 1.10
CA LYS A 189 21.69 8.10 1.47
C LYS A 189 22.33 7.05 2.38
N LYS A 190 23.53 6.59 2.00
CA LYS A 190 24.32 5.61 2.77
C LYS A 190 24.53 6.07 4.21
N GLY A 191 24.35 5.14 5.15
CA GLY A 191 24.57 5.33 6.59
C GLY A 191 23.55 6.26 7.27
N ALA A 192 22.52 6.70 6.57
CA ALA A 192 21.52 7.59 7.16
C ALA A 192 20.58 6.82 8.09
N THR A 193 20.46 7.29 9.32
CA THR A 193 19.55 6.77 10.35
C THR A 193 18.37 7.69 10.62
N ASN A 194 18.25 8.75 9.84
CA ASN A 194 17.13 9.68 9.84
C ASN A 194 16.87 10.22 8.45
N LYS A 195 15.69 10.78 8.22
CA LYS A 195 15.26 11.39 6.97
C LYS A 195 14.49 12.67 7.26
N ASN A 196 14.86 13.77 6.62
CA ASN A 196 14.03 14.96 6.61
C ASN A 196 12.87 14.74 5.67
N VAL A 197 11.65 15.02 6.13
CA VAL A 197 10.39 14.82 5.42
C VAL A 197 9.58 16.10 5.50
N TYR A 198 9.10 16.58 4.38
CA TYR A 198 8.11 17.65 4.36
C TYR A 198 6.71 17.07 4.48
N LEU A 199 5.96 17.54 5.45
CA LEU A 199 4.56 17.19 5.67
C LEU A 199 3.69 18.35 5.16
N PRO A 200 2.89 18.17 4.10
CA PRO A 200 2.00 19.23 3.61
C PRO A 200 0.80 19.43 4.55
N GLU A 201 -0.09 20.36 4.19
CA GLU A 201 -1.27 20.71 5.00
C GLU A 201 -2.01 19.47 5.54
N GLY A 202 -2.43 19.53 6.80
CA GLY A 202 -3.18 18.48 7.48
C GLY A 202 -2.52 18.00 8.77
N ILE A 203 -3.01 16.90 9.29
CA ILE A 203 -2.40 16.19 10.42
C ILE A 203 -1.91 14.84 9.91
N TRP A 204 -0.68 14.52 10.22
CA TRP A 204 0.01 13.31 9.79
C TRP A 204 0.33 12.44 10.98
N ILE A 205 0.20 11.14 10.84
CA ILE A 205 0.50 10.15 11.86
C ILE A 205 1.67 9.30 11.36
N ASP A 206 2.70 9.12 12.19
CA ASP A 206 3.78 8.18 11.86
C ASP A 206 3.18 6.78 11.68
N TYR A 207 3.29 6.25 10.45
CA TYR A 207 2.68 4.97 10.12
C TYR A 207 3.38 3.77 10.80
N ASN A 208 4.61 3.95 11.26
CA ASN A 208 5.35 2.88 11.93
C ASN A 208 4.90 2.68 13.38
N ASP A 209 4.59 3.76 14.11
CA ASP A 209 4.10 3.67 15.49
C ASP A 209 2.58 3.86 15.62
N LYS A 210 1.94 4.43 14.57
CA LYS A 210 0.49 4.69 14.46
C LYS A 210 -0.09 5.55 15.59
N ARG A 211 0.73 6.42 16.17
CA ARG A 211 0.40 7.23 17.36
C ARG A 211 0.90 8.65 17.31
N THR A 212 2.15 8.83 16.88
CA THR A 212 2.79 10.15 16.89
C THR A 212 2.18 11.01 15.81
N GLU A 213 1.52 12.09 16.22
CA GLU A 213 0.90 13.06 15.32
C GLU A 213 1.83 14.23 15.06
N TYR A 214 1.83 14.70 13.82
CA TYR A 214 2.56 15.87 13.34
C TYR A 214 1.59 16.84 12.67
N SER A 215 1.76 18.12 12.93
CA SER A 215 1.09 19.14 12.13
C SER A 215 1.76 19.21 10.75
N GLY A 216 0.99 19.50 9.72
CA GLY A 216 1.52 19.75 8.39
C GLY A 216 2.14 21.12 8.21
N GLU A 217 2.43 21.48 6.95
CA GLU A 217 3.10 22.69 6.49
C GLU A 217 4.49 22.90 7.13
N GLN A 218 5.23 21.79 7.36
CA GLN A 218 6.54 21.82 7.98
C GLN A 218 7.45 20.67 7.59
N TRP A 219 8.75 20.90 7.71
CA TRP A 219 9.74 19.85 7.68
C TRP A 219 9.84 19.18 9.06
N THR A 220 9.91 17.86 9.06
CA THR A 220 10.19 17.05 10.26
C THR A 220 11.34 16.10 10.00
N THR A 221 11.95 15.58 11.05
CA THR A 221 12.99 14.56 10.96
C THR A 221 12.44 13.23 11.46
N ALA A 222 12.23 12.30 10.53
CA ALA A 222 11.82 10.94 10.85
C ALA A 222 13.03 10.08 11.23
N ASN A 223 12.88 9.27 12.29
CA ASN A 223 13.86 8.25 12.63
C ASN A 223 13.79 7.11 11.59
N ALA A 224 14.94 6.70 11.06
CA ALA A 224 15.01 5.75 9.95
C ALA A 224 16.14 4.72 10.13
N PRO A 225 16.16 3.93 11.21
CA PRO A 225 17.06 2.78 11.31
C PRO A 225 16.83 1.84 10.13
N LEU A 226 17.77 0.93 9.85
CA LEU A 226 17.75 0.11 8.63
C LEU A 226 16.45 -0.73 8.46
N ASN A 227 15.79 -1.08 9.54
CA ASN A 227 14.54 -1.82 9.55
C ASN A 227 13.27 -0.94 9.38
N THR A 228 13.44 0.38 9.13
CA THR A 228 12.30 1.32 9.09
C THR A 228 12.27 2.09 7.78
N ILE A 229 11.10 2.11 7.17
CA ILE A 229 10.77 2.99 6.04
C ILE A 229 10.01 4.18 6.62
N PRO A 230 10.53 5.42 6.52
CA PRO A 230 9.78 6.60 6.95
C PRO A 230 8.48 6.75 6.15
N MET A 231 7.37 6.65 6.84
CA MET A 231 6.03 6.75 6.26
C MET A 231 5.10 7.49 7.20
N PHE A 232 4.19 8.26 6.61
CA PHE A 232 3.16 8.98 7.33
C PHE A 232 1.81 8.72 6.68
N VAL A 233 0.79 8.54 7.50
CA VAL A 233 -0.59 8.46 7.04
C VAL A 233 -1.31 9.74 7.41
N ARG A 234 -2.09 10.27 6.46
CA ARG A 234 -2.92 11.44 6.69
C ARG A 234 -4.05 11.07 7.68
N LYS A 235 -4.24 11.89 8.70
CA LYS A 235 -5.40 11.76 9.59
C LYS A 235 -6.70 11.90 8.78
N GLY A 236 -7.65 11.04 9.00
CA GLY A 236 -8.83 10.93 8.15
C GLY A 236 -8.61 9.94 6.99
N SER A 237 -7.91 8.83 7.21
CA SER A 237 -7.60 7.82 6.20
C SER A 237 -8.08 6.42 6.58
N ILE A 238 -8.35 5.61 5.56
CA ILE A 238 -8.64 4.18 5.70
C ILE A 238 -7.73 3.41 4.74
N ILE A 239 -6.97 2.45 5.27
CA ILE A 239 -6.01 1.64 4.51
C ILE A 239 -6.43 0.18 4.56
N PRO A 240 -6.96 -0.40 3.47
CA PRO A 240 -7.26 -1.83 3.44
C PRO A 240 -6.00 -2.67 3.33
N GLN A 241 -5.99 -3.78 4.04
CA GLN A 241 -4.90 -4.75 4.07
C GLN A 241 -5.42 -6.17 3.96
N MET A 242 -4.55 -7.09 3.55
CA MET A 242 -4.79 -8.53 3.56
C MET A 242 -3.74 -9.27 4.38
N PRO A 243 -3.97 -10.53 4.77
CA PRO A 243 -2.95 -11.35 5.40
C PRO A 243 -1.72 -11.55 4.52
N VAL A 244 -0.55 -11.62 5.15
CA VAL A 244 0.69 -12.00 4.46
C VAL A 244 0.59 -13.44 3.97
N MET A 245 1.09 -13.68 2.76
CA MET A 245 1.19 -15.00 2.14
C MET A 245 2.48 -15.09 1.32
N ASN A 246 2.93 -16.29 1.01
CA ASN A 246 4.19 -16.51 0.26
C ASN A 246 4.03 -16.21 -1.24
N TYR A 247 2.84 -16.38 -1.78
CA TYR A 247 2.46 -16.01 -3.15
C TYR A 247 0.94 -15.73 -3.19
N THR A 248 0.49 -14.99 -4.19
CA THR A 248 -0.88 -14.43 -4.22
C THR A 248 -2.01 -15.45 -4.20
N ASP A 249 -1.79 -16.68 -4.61
CA ASP A 249 -2.77 -17.76 -4.66
C ASP A 249 -2.56 -18.82 -3.56
N GLU A 250 -1.74 -18.55 -2.54
CA GLU A 250 -1.47 -19.48 -1.45
C GLU A 250 -2.73 -19.79 -0.63
N LYS A 251 -3.52 -18.76 -0.39
CA LYS A 251 -4.76 -18.84 0.37
C LYS A 251 -5.76 -17.76 -0.05
N ALA A 252 -6.99 -17.92 0.32
CA ALA A 252 -8.01 -16.91 0.08
C ALA A 252 -7.69 -15.60 0.83
N VAL A 253 -8.07 -14.47 0.23
CA VAL A 253 -7.77 -13.12 0.74
C VAL A 253 -8.77 -12.76 1.84
N TYR A 254 -8.55 -13.28 3.03
CA TYR A 254 -9.32 -12.87 4.22
C TYR A 254 -8.55 -13.17 5.53
N PRO A 255 -8.84 -12.40 6.59
CA PRO A 255 -9.75 -11.25 6.60
C PRO A 255 -9.25 -10.09 5.76
N ILE A 256 -10.15 -9.25 5.24
CA ILE A 256 -9.76 -7.90 4.84
C ILE A 256 -9.71 -7.05 6.11
N THR A 257 -8.58 -6.42 6.35
CA THR A 257 -8.38 -5.53 7.50
C THR A 257 -8.35 -4.09 7.02
N PHE A 258 -9.21 -3.25 7.58
CA PHE A 258 -9.18 -1.80 7.37
C PHE A 258 -8.48 -1.13 8.56
N GLU A 259 -7.31 -0.58 8.33
CA GLU A 259 -6.67 0.34 9.27
C GLU A 259 -7.32 1.71 9.14
N VAL A 260 -7.89 2.20 10.22
CA VAL A 260 -8.65 3.45 10.23
C VAL A 260 -7.97 4.47 11.11
N PHE A 261 -7.68 5.61 10.55
CA PHE A 261 -7.12 6.80 11.22
C PHE A 261 -8.17 7.89 11.20
N PRO A 262 -9.05 7.96 12.21
CA PRO A 262 -10.22 8.83 12.17
C PRO A 262 -9.86 10.31 11.97
N ALA A 263 -10.70 11.03 11.22
CA ALA A 263 -10.59 12.47 11.08
C ALA A 263 -10.79 13.21 12.42
N ALA A 264 -10.57 14.52 12.45
CA ALA A 264 -10.93 15.34 13.61
C ALA A 264 -12.44 15.28 13.86
N VAL A 265 -12.88 15.66 15.07
CA VAL A 265 -14.31 15.71 15.43
C VAL A 265 -15.09 16.54 14.41
N GLY A 266 -16.19 15.99 13.92
CA GLY A 266 -17.03 16.55 12.85
C GLY A 266 -16.58 16.19 11.44
N GLY A 267 -15.38 15.60 11.28
CA GLY A 267 -14.87 15.13 9.99
C GLY A 267 -15.31 13.71 9.65
N GLU A 268 -15.20 13.39 8.38
CA GLU A 268 -15.49 12.07 7.83
C GLU A 268 -14.31 11.61 6.95
N THR A 269 -14.08 10.32 6.91
CA THR A 269 -13.15 9.65 6.00
C THR A 269 -13.86 8.49 5.31
N SER A 270 -13.47 8.19 4.07
CA SER A 270 -14.06 7.10 3.31
C SER A 270 -13.03 6.42 2.42
N PHE A 271 -13.29 5.17 2.11
CA PHE A 271 -12.55 4.37 1.13
C PHE A 271 -13.52 3.42 0.42
N SER A 272 -13.27 3.13 -0.86
CA SER A 272 -14.08 2.19 -1.63
C SER A 272 -13.19 1.05 -2.15
N LEU A 273 -13.11 -0.04 -1.39
CA LEU A 273 -12.31 -1.20 -1.75
C LEU A 273 -12.80 -1.79 -3.08
N TYR A 274 -11.88 -1.98 -4.03
CA TYR A 274 -12.14 -2.60 -5.31
C TYR A 274 -11.64 -4.04 -5.36
N GLU A 275 -12.46 -4.93 -5.90
CA GLU A 275 -12.15 -6.36 -6.05
C GLU A 275 -12.71 -6.91 -7.37
N ASP A 276 -11.97 -7.79 -8.02
CA ASP A 276 -12.38 -8.58 -9.18
C ASP A 276 -11.61 -9.91 -9.22
N ALA A 277 -11.75 -10.68 -10.28
CA ALA A 277 -11.10 -11.99 -10.39
C ALA A 277 -9.56 -11.94 -10.56
N GLY A 278 -8.97 -10.78 -10.79
CA GLY A 278 -7.51 -10.58 -10.88
C GLY A 278 -6.88 -10.98 -12.21
N THR A 279 -7.31 -12.06 -12.83
CA THR A 279 -6.63 -12.67 -13.98
C THR A 279 -7.41 -12.61 -15.29
N ASP A 280 -8.72 -12.40 -15.25
CA ASP A 280 -9.58 -12.36 -16.43
C ASP A 280 -9.99 -10.94 -16.85
N LEU A 281 -10.76 -10.84 -17.93
CA LEU A 281 -11.32 -9.59 -18.45
C LEU A 281 -12.74 -9.31 -17.97
N GLY A 282 -13.23 -10.01 -16.97
CA GLY A 282 -14.58 -9.85 -16.40
C GLY A 282 -14.87 -8.43 -15.95
N TYR A 283 -13.86 -7.72 -15.41
CA TYR A 283 -13.99 -6.32 -14.99
C TYR A 283 -14.48 -5.38 -16.10
N GLN A 284 -14.19 -5.67 -17.38
CA GLN A 284 -14.67 -4.90 -18.53
C GLN A 284 -16.17 -5.12 -18.79
N ARG A 285 -16.73 -6.21 -18.28
CA ARG A 285 -18.14 -6.59 -18.38
C ARG A 285 -18.93 -6.28 -17.11
N GLY A 286 -18.32 -5.58 -16.15
CA GLY A 286 -18.92 -5.24 -14.86
C GLY A 286 -18.79 -6.34 -13.80
N GLU A 287 -17.94 -7.36 -14.03
CA GLU A 287 -17.64 -8.42 -13.08
C GLU A 287 -16.59 -7.97 -12.07
N PHE A 288 -16.97 -7.02 -11.23
CA PHE A 288 -16.17 -6.51 -10.13
C PHE A 288 -17.08 -6.10 -8.96
N MET A 289 -16.47 -5.83 -7.82
CA MET A 289 -17.15 -5.38 -6.62
C MET A 289 -16.45 -4.15 -6.04
N ARG A 290 -17.25 -3.23 -5.48
CA ARG A 290 -16.77 -2.16 -4.60
C ARG A 290 -17.45 -2.28 -3.25
N THR A 291 -16.66 -2.24 -2.18
CA THR A 291 -17.14 -2.19 -0.80
C THR A 291 -16.84 -0.81 -0.24
N PRO A 292 -17.83 0.09 -0.18
CA PRO A 292 -17.64 1.41 0.42
C PRO A 292 -17.56 1.27 1.94
N VAL A 293 -16.61 1.99 2.52
CA VAL A 293 -16.42 2.09 3.98
C VAL A 293 -16.24 3.55 4.34
N SER A 294 -16.91 4.02 5.37
CA SER A 294 -16.69 5.35 5.91
C SER A 294 -16.60 5.38 7.44
N CYS A 295 -15.97 6.42 7.96
CA CYS A 295 -15.86 6.68 9.40
C CYS A 295 -16.08 8.16 9.66
N ARG A 296 -17.10 8.48 10.42
CA ARG A 296 -17.38 9.85 10.90
C ARG A 296 -17.03 9.96 12.38
N THR A 297 -16.20 10.93 12.72
CA THR A 297 -15.82 11.23 14.10
C THR A 297 -16.85 12.19 14.71
N THR A 298 -17.35 11.83 15.89
CA THR A 298 -18.33 12.63 16.66
C THR A 298 -17.75 13.01 18.02
N GLU A 299 -18.39 13.91 18.74
CA GLU A 299 -18.01 14.25 20.12
C GLU A 299 -18.09 13.03 21.08
N LYS A 300 -18.92 12.03 20.75
CA LYS A 300 -19.17 10.87 21.58
C LYS A 300 -18.33 9.64 21.19
N GLY A 301 -17.70 9.65 20.02
CA GLY A 301 -16.95 8.53 19.50
C GLY A 301 -17.00 8.47 17.96
N TYR A 302 -17.19 7.30 17.39
CA TYR A 302 -17.09 7.07 15.94
C TYR A 302 -18.34 6.38 15.40
N VAL A 303 -18.75 6.79 14.22
CA VAL A 303 -19.79 6.10 13.44
C VAL A 303 -19.15 5.57 12.16
N PHE A 304 -19.11 4.25 12.04
CA PHE A 304 -18.67 3.56 10.82
C PHE A 304 -19.85 3.12 10.00
N GLU A 305 -19.68 3.19 8.69
CA GLU A 305 -20.58 2.52 7.78
C GLU A 305 -19.77 1.58 6.88
N VAL A 306 -20.17 0.32 6.82
CA VAL A 306 -19.89 -0.58 5.72
C VAL A 306 -21.08 -0.49 4.78
N GLY A 307 -20.88 0.10 3.61
CA GLY A 307 -21.97 0.31 2.67
C GLY A 307 -22.38 -0.97 1.95
N GLU A 308 -23.53 -0.91 1.30
CA GLU A 308 -23.96 -1.97 0.40
C GLU A 308 -22.92 -2.18 -0.72
N LYS A 309 -22.60 -3.42 -1.01
CA LYS A 309 -21.65 -3.75 -2.07
C LYS A 309 -22.21 -3.35 -3.44
N MET A 310 -21.38 -2.69 -4.21
CA MET A 310 -21.70 -2.27 -5.57
C MET A 310 -21.01 -3.20 -6.58
N GLY A 311 -21.76 -3.78 -7.48
CA GLY A 311 -21.31 -4.74 -8.49
C GLY A 311 -22.08 -6.05 -8.41
N GLU A 312 -22.83 -6.37 -9.46
CA GLU A 312 -23.80 -7.48 -9.42
C GLU A 312 -23.25 -8.82 -9.93
N LYS A 313 -22.13 -8.78 -10.65
CA LYS A 313 -21.67 -9.94 -11.43
C LYS A 313 -20.43 -10.63 -10.83
N TYR A 314 -19.83 -10.06 -9.82
CA TYR A 314 -18.68 -10.66 -9.15
C TYR A 314 -19.10 -11.27 -7.82
N ALA A 315 -18.89 -12.57 -7.69
CA ALA A 315 -19.10 -13.27 -6.43
C ALA A 315 -17.77 -13.34 -5.66
N LEU A 316 -17.81 -12.98 -4.39
CA LEU A 316 -16.66 -13.21 -3.50
C LEU A 316 -16.31 -14.70 -3.44
N PRO A 317 -15.03 -15.05 -3.40
CA PRO A 317 -14.59 -16.43 -3.25
C PRO A 317 -14.84 -16.94 -1.81
N GLY A 318 -16.08 -17.26 -1.49
CA GLY A 318 -16.47 -17.83 -0.19
C GLY A 318 -16.82 -16.80 0.90
N GLU A 319 -17.11 -17.32 2.10
CA GLU A 319 -17.39 -16.50 3.28
C GLU A 319 -16.08 -15.91 3.84
N ARG A 320 -16.11 -14.67 4.32
CA ARG A 320 -14.95 -14.01 4.96
C ARG A 320 -15.37 -13.04 6.06
N ASN A 321 -14.39 -12.59 6.82
CA ASN A 321 -14.53 -11.53 7.81
C ASN A 321 -13.95 -10.22 7.31
N LEU A 322 -14.53 -9.11 7.78
CA LEU A 322 -13.91 -7.80 7.78
C LEU A 322 -13.39 -7.51 9.18
N MET A 323 -12.19 -6.96 9.27
CA MET A 323 -11.57 -6.49 10.51
C MET A 323 -11.33 -4.99 10.40
N PHE A 324 -11.78 -4.23 11.39
CA PHE A 324 -11.49 -2.80 11.50
C PHE A 324 -10.52 -2.59 12.67
N CYS A 325 -9.38 -1.97 12.36
CA CYS A 325 -8.35 -1.57 13.33
C CYS A 325 -8.34 -0.04 13.41
N ILE A 326 -9.01 0.51 14.41
CA ILE A 326 -9.22 1.94 14.58
C ILE A 326 -8.17 2.48 15.53
N TYR A 327 -7.25 3.28 15.02
CA TYR A 327 -6.19 3.93 15.79
C TYR A 327 -6.71 5.22 16.41
N THR A 328 -6.94 5.21 17.72
CA THR A 328 -7.59 6.34 18.40
C THR A 328 -7.15 6.50 19.84
N GLY A 329 -6.98 7.75 20.28
CA GLY A 329 -6.78 8.09 21.69
C GLY A 329 -8.07 8.01 22.53
N GLN A 330 -9.25 8.04 21.92
CA GLN A 330 -10.54 7.93 22.59
C GLN A 330 -11.03 6.48 22.55
N MET A 331 -10.86 5.76 23.65
CA MET A 331 -11.33 4.38 23.75
C MET A 331 -12.84 4.34 23.99
N PRO A 332 -13.62 3.74 23.08
CA PRO A 332 -15.05 3.57 23.29
C PRO A 332 -15.35 2.64 24.49
N LYS A 333 -16.47 2.84 25.10
CA LYS A 333 -16.97 2.00 26.21
C LYS A 333 -17.88 0.92 25.71
N GLU A 334 -18.55 1.17 24.60
CA GLU A 334 -19.56 0.31 24.00
C GLU A 334 -19.47 0.36 22.46
N ALA A 335 -19.87 -0.73 21.82
CA ALA A 335 -20.06 -0.80 20.37
C ALA A 335 -21.46 -1.33 20.06
N LEU A 336 -22.12 -0.69 19.10
CA LEU A 336 -23.42 -1.11 18.56
C LEU A 336 -23.25 -1.40 17.08
N ILE A 337 -23.95 -2.40 16.57
CA ILE A 337 -24.14 -2.63 15.13
C ILE A 337 -25.64 -2.65 14.86
N ASP A 338 -26.08 -1.76 13.97
CA ASP A 338 -27.49 -1.60 13.61
C ASP A 338 -28.38 -1.41 14.85
N GLY A 339 -27.88 -0.65 15.82
CA GLY A 339 -28.53 -0.38 17.12
C GLY A 339 -28.46 -1.52 18.15
N GLN A 340 -27.84 -2.63 17.81
CA GLN A 340 -27.69 -3.80 18.72
C GLN A 340 -26.31 -3.83 19.36
N LYS A 341 -26.28 -4.10 20.68
CA LYS A 341 -25.03 -4.16 21.43
C LYS A 341 -24.14 -5.33 20.98
N VAL A 342 -22.89 -5.01 20.69
CA VAL A 342 -21.90 -6.00 20.23
C VAL A 342 -21.13 -6.57 21.43
N ARG A 343 -20.87 -7.87 21.37
CA ARG A 343 -20.08 -8.59 22.37
C ARG A 343 -18.63 -8.07 22.42
N LYS A 344 -18.18 -7.72 23.62
CA LYS A 344 -16.78 -7.40 23.89
C LYS A 344 -15.95 -8.66 24.08
N MET A 345 -14.80 -8.76 23.43
CA MET A 345 -13.86 -9.88 23.52
C MET A 345 -12.45 -9.40 23.86
N LYS A 346 -11.57 -10.31 24.25
CA LYS A 346 -10.12 -10.04 24.32
C LYS A 346 -9.51 -10.11 22.91
N ALA A 347 -8.44 -9.36 22.67
CA ALA A 347 -7.77 -9.29 21.38
C ALA A 347 -7.35 -10.67 20.85
N GLU A 348 -6.79 -11.52 21.69
CA GLU A 348 -6.38 -12.89 21.33
C GLU A 348 -7.57 -13.69 20.77
N LYS A 349 -8.71 -13.67 21.47
CA LYS A 349 -9.93 -14.37 21.03
C LYS A 349 -10.61 -13.73 19.82
N LEU A 350 -10.44 -12.42 19.64
CA LEU A 350 -10.99 -11.73 18.46
C LEU A 350 -10.27 -12.19 17.19
N ASN A 351 -8.98 -12.50 17.28
CA ASN A 351 -8.14 -12.95 16.18
C ASN A 351 -8.19 -14.47 15.95
N GLU A 352 -8.63 -15.24 16.95
CA GLU A 352 -8.85 -16.69 16.78
C GLU A 352 -9.96 -16.96 15.75
N GLY A 353 -9.77 -17.98 14.92
CA GLY A 353 -10.79 -18.42 13.96
C GLY A 353 -11.11 -17.40 12.86
N MET A 354 -10.27 -16.41 12.61
CA MET A 354 -10.51 -15.41 11.55
C MET A 354 -10.65 -16.01 10.15
N GLU A 355 -9.99 -17.14 9.92
CA GLU A 355 -10.03 -17.87 8.64
C GLU A 355 -11.08 -18.98 8.59
N THR A 356 -11.76 -19.30 9.71
CA THR A 356 -12.67 -20.45 9.83
C THR A 356 -14.03 -20.12 10.41
N GLU A 357 -14.17 -19.05 11.19
CA GLU A 357 -15.41 -18.64 11.84
C GLU A 357 -15.90 -17.32 11.25
N PHE A 358 -16.77 -17.37 10.23
CA PHE A 358 -17.21 -16.19 9.47
C PHE A 358 -18.43 -15.47 10.03
N LYS A 359 -19.05 -15.98 11.09
CA LYS A 359 -20.28 -15.42 11.70
C LYS A 359 -20.05 -14.73 13.03
N VAL A 360 -18.79 -14.47 13.38
CA VAL A 360 -18.45 -13.81 14.66
C VAL A 360 -18.50 -12.31 14.49
N THR A 361 -19.36 -11.67 15.27
CA THR A 361 -19.39 -10.21 15.45
C THR A 361 -18.96 -9.88 16.86
N ALA A 362 -17.82 -9.20 17.00
CA ALA A 362 -17.23 -8.83 18.29
C ALA A 362 -16.29 -7.65 18.17
N TRP A 363 -16.01 -6.99 19.30
CA TRP A 363 -15.06 -5.88 19.36
C TRP A 363 -14.13 -5.97 20.56
N CYS A 364 -13.00 -5.26 20.48
CA CYS A 364 -11.98 -5.21 21.52
C CYS A 364 -11.32 -3.83 21.59
N PRO A 365 -11.36 -3.12 22.73
CA PRO A 365 -10.52 -1.95 22.95
C PRO A 365 -9.16 -2.38 23.51
N ASP A 366 -8.09 -2.00 22.86
CA ASP A 366 -6.71 -2.14 23.35
C ASP A 366 -6.14 -0.77 23.73
N LYS A 367 -6.28 -0.41 25.02
CA LYS A 367 -5.79 0.86 25.55
C LYS A 367 -4.27 1.00 25.46
N LYS A 368 -3.53 -0.11 25.47
CA LYS A 368 -2.05 -0.07 25.40
C LYS A 368 -1.58 0.34 24.03
N GLN A 369 -2.32 -0.04 23.01
CA GLN A 369 -1.99 0.25 21.61
C GLN A 369 -2.77 1.44 21.05
N ASN A 370 -3.64 2.10 21.82
CA ASN A 370 -4.58 3.10 21.29
C ASN A 370 -5.40 2.56 20.11
N LEU A 371 -5.80 1.31 20.20
CA LEU A 371 -6.44 0.55 19.13
C LEU A 371 -7.79 0.02 19.57
N CYS A 372 -8.81 0.24 18.77
CA CYS A 372 -10.10 -0.43 18.88
C CYS A 372 -10.29 -1.35 17.68
N MET A 373 -10.51 -2.62 17.93
CA MET A 373 -10.72 -3.62 16.89
C MET A 373 -12.19 -4.03 16.83
N LEU A 374 -12.70 -4.21 15.61
CA LEU A 374 -14.04 -4.75 15.34
C LEU A 374 -13.92 -5.83 14.27
N ARG A 375 -14.52 -6.99 14.54
CA ARG A 375 -14.71 -8.07 13.58
C ARG A 375 -16.19 -8.22 13.25
N LEU A 376 -16.49 -8.33 11.96
CA LEU A 376 -17.82 -8.63 11.46
C LEU A 376 -17.77 -9.48 10.19
N PRO A 377 -18.82 -10.26 9.91
CA PRO A 377 -18.98 -10.99 8.65
C PRO A 377 -19.00 -10.01 7.45
N ASP A 378 -18.46 -10.45 6.34
CA ASP A 378 -18.61 -9.76 5.05
C ASP A 378 -19.80 -10.34 4.29
N ASP A 379 -21.00 -10.02 4.73
CA ASP A 379 -22.27 -10.57 4.22
C ASP A 379 -22.87 -9.78 3.05
N GLY A 380 -22.20 -8.71 2.64
CA GLY A 380 -22.64 -7.86 1.54
C GLY A 380 -23.71 -6.83 1.86
N VAL A 381 -24.21 -6.84 3.09
CA VAL A 381 -25.28 -5.94 3.56
C VAL A 381 -24.66 -4.66 4.14
N LYS A 382 -25.42 -3.56 4.08
CA LYS A 382 -25.02 -2.33 4.78
C LYS A 382 -25.10 -2.51 6.30
N HIS A 383 -24.03 -2.10 7.00
CA HIS A 383 -23.98 -2.04 8.45
C HIS A 383 -23.60 -0.65 8.94
N THR A 384 -24.24 -0.21 10.00
CA THR A 384 -23.88 1.00 10.75
C THR A 384 -23.33 0.59 12.11
N ILE A 385 -22.10 0.97 12.41
CA ILE A 385 -21.38 0.63 13.63
C ILE A 385 -21.15 1.91 14.43
N GLU A 386 -21.63 1.94 15.65
CA GLU A 386 -21.44 3.06 16.57
C GLU A 386 -20.50 2.67 17.71
N PHE A 387 -19.43 3.42 17.87
CA PHE A 387 -18.52 3.34 19.03
C PHE A 387 -18.76 4.53 19.94
N ILE A 388 -19.21 4.27 21.17
CA ILE A 388 -19.65 5.28 22.13
C ILE A 388 -18.80 5.22 23.43
#